data_d1c5678b7e3dd777e8cdf5a52ddb54e8
#
_entry.id   d1c5678b7e3dd777e8cdf5a52ddb54e8
#
_cell.length_a   1.000
_cell.length_b   1.000
_cell.length_c   1.000
_cell.angle_alpha   90.00
_cell.angle_beta   90.00
_cell.angle_gamma   90.00
#
_symmetry.space_group_name_H-M   'P 1'
#
loop_
_entity.id
_entity.type
_entity.pdbx_description
1 polymer ?
#
loop_
_entity_poly.entity_id
_entity_poly.type
_entity_poly.pdbx_seq_one_letter_code
_entity_poly.pdbx_strand_id
1 'polypeptide(L)'
;LPNQAHPLVQIRMDALGVLDVSAGTVSLDATLYDSRILQFTLTGDMALRAGWGSQPQFILAIGGFHPRFAAPPGLPALKRLALSLADGDTLQLRCAAYLAVTSNTVQFGARVDLHAAGGGFSFDGMLGFDALIQLAPLAFQVDIGAALALRYRGRLLMGISFRGSLAGPTPWEVQGKATIKILFFKVSVSFERQFGTKTPPPLPAAVDVVAQVAAALADRRNWSGTLPRQEPPVVTFRDGGPTTTGPLRVHPLAELTVRERIAPLNRPITKLGTAPLVGGPTTLTVTATGSGPTALPWRTTPVQEPFALAQFEDLREDEQLARPSFEPLEAGLTFALDEVATDEAGLSAPIAYETLLIDPTRPPERPKPGYVLSAAVLARLAPFGAAGQAAIRKRGRATTLVA
;
A
#
# COMPACT_ATOMS: atom_id res chain seq x y z
N LEU A 1 -16.96 15.85 -35.36
CA LEU A 1 -16.38 14.62 -34.82
C LEU A 1 -14.89 14.65 -35.07
N PRO A 2 -14.02 14.32 -34.11
CA PRO A 2 -12.59 14.29 -34.35
C PRO A 2 -12.27 13.22 -35.41
N ASN A 3 -11.61 13.65 -36.46
CA ASN A 3 -11.14 12.76 -37.50
C ASN A 3 -9.98 11.93 -36.96
N GLN A 4 -9.92 10.64 -37.22
CA GLN A 4 -8.81 9.76 -36.81
C GLN A 4 -7.43 10.25 -37.31
N ALA A 5 -7.39 11.07 -38.37
CA ALA A 5 -6.16 11.66 -38.89
C ALA A 5 -5.58 12.78 -37.95
N HIS A 6 -6.42 13.43 -37.12
CA HIS A 6 -6.00 14.50 -36.22
C HIS A 6 -6.71 14.37 -34.84
N PRO A 7 -6.29 13.42 -34.00
CA PRO A 7 -6.91 13.22 -32.72
C PRO A 7 -6.64 14.43 -31.81
N LEU A 8 -7.70 14.91 -31.12
CA LEU A 8 -7.57 15.97 -30.11
C LEU A 8 -6.74 15.52 -28.91
N VAL A 9 -6.81 14.25 -28.59
CA VAL A 9 -6.04 13.62 -27.50
C VAL A 9 -5.41 12.35 -28.04
N GLN A 10 -4.11 12.25 -27.90
CA GLN A 10 -3.33 11.05 -28.20
C GLN A 10 -2.55 10.66 -26.96
N ILE A 11 -2.84 9.51 -26.39
CA ILE A 11 -2.14 8.95 -25.25
C ILE A 11 -1.47 7.66 -25.70
N ARG A 12 -0.15 7.60 -25.57
CA ARG A 12 0.66 6.42 -25.74
C ARG A 12 1.39 6.14 -24.43
N MET A 13 1.37 4.90 -24.04
CA MET A 13 1.91 4.50 -22.74
C MET A 13 2.57 3.13 -22.86
N ASP A 14 3.80 3.03 -22.41
CA ASP A 14 4.44 1.76 -22.13
C ASP A 14 4.13 1.36 -20.69
N ALA A 15 3.65 0.14 -20.50
CA ALA A 15 3.30 -0.36 -19.18
C ALA A 15 3.85 -1.76 -18.96
N LEU A 16 4.43 -1.98 -17.79
CA LEU A 16 4.90 -3.28 -17.32
C LEU A 16 4.17 -3.63 -16.03
N GLY A 17 3.44 -4.73 -16.05
CA GLY A 17 2.72 -5.25 -14.89
C GLY A 17 3.24 -6.62 -14.49
N VAL A 18 3.33 -6.86 -13.18
CA VAL A 18 3.66 -8.16 -12.59
C VAL A 18 2.60 -8.51 -11.57
N LEU A 19 2.05 -9.72 -11.69
CA LEU A 19 1.14 -10.31 -10.72
C LEU A 19 1.81 -11.53 -10.12
N ASP A 20 2.13 -11.47 -8.85
CA ASP A 20 2.62 -12.61 -8.07
C ASP A 20 1.51 -13.08 -7.14
N VAL A 21 0.86 -14.17 -7.54
CA VAL A 21 -0.25 -14.76 -6.78
C VAL A 21 0.27 -15.41 -5.49
N SER A 22 1.49 -15.95 -5.52
CA SER A 22 2.08 -16.61 -4.36
C SER A 22 2.47 -15.63 -3.26
N ALA A 23 3.00 -14.48 -3.64
CA ALA A 23 3.30 -13.37 -2.72
C ALA A 23 2.07 -12.52 -2.41
N GLY A 24 0.98 -12.66 -3.17
CA GLY A 24 -0.21 -11.83 -3.04
C GLY A 24 0.05 -10.37 -3.39
N THR A 25 0.80 -10.12 -4.47
CA THR A 25 1.16 -8.76 -4.87
C THR A 25 0.90 -8.50 -6.34
N VAL A 26 0.56 -7.26 -6.66
CA VAL A 26 0.53 -6.73 -8.02
C VAL A 26 1.35 -5.44 -8.10
N SER A 27 2.13 -5.33 -9.15
CA SER A 27 2.84 -4.11 -9.50
C SER A 27 2.56 -3.73 -10.94
N LEU A 28 2.46 -2.44 -11.21
CA LEU A 28 2.32 -1.88 -12.54
C LEU A 28 3.13 -0.59 -12.59
N ASP A 29 4.04 -0.50 -13.53
CA ASP A 29 4.76 0.73 -13.86
C ASP A 29 4.40 1.15 -15.28
N ALA A 30 4.18 2.45 -15.48
CA ALA A 30 3.82 2.97 -16.79
C ALA A 30 4.47 4.33 -17.04
N THR A 31 4.86 4.56 -18.29
CA THR A 31 5.49 5.79 -18.75
C THR A 31 4.77 6.29 -20.02
N LEU A 32 4.42 7.57 -20.03
CA LEU A 32 3.87 8.22 -21.21
C LEU A 32 4.98 8.55 -22.20
N TYR A 33 4.75 8.21 -23.48
CA TYR A 33 5.63 8.58 -24.59
C TYR A 33 4.80 9.10 -25.76
N ASP A 34 5.33 9.99 -26.57
CA ASP A 34 4.65 10.59 -27.74
C ASP A 34 3.18 10.96 -27.49
N SER A 35 2.87 11.34 -26.25
CA SER A 35 1.52 11.69 -25.82
C SER A 35 1.29 13.18 -25.95
N ARG A 36 0.05 13.55 -26.37
CA ARG A 36 -0.32 14.96 -26.57
C ARG A 36 -1.81 15.20 -26.33
N ILE A 37 -2.10 16.42 -25.93
CA ILE A 37 -3.45 16.98 -25.87
C ILE A 37 -3.46 18.18 -26.80
N LEU A 38 -4.20 18.12 -27.90
CA LEU A 38 -4.08 19.06 -29.03
C LEU A 38 -2.63 19.03 -29.59
N GLN A 39 -1.95 20.18 -29.55
CA GLN A 39 -0.53 20.32 -29.93
C GLN A 39 0.43 20.19 -28.74
N PHE A 40 -0.06 20.07 -27.51
CA PHE A 40 0.73 20.12 -26.30
C PHE A 40 1.26 18.76 -25.91
N THR A 41 2.56 18.67 -25.70
CA THR A 41 3.22 17.42 -25.30
C THR A 41 2.88 17.08 -23.84
N LEU A 42 2.46 15.83 -23.63
CA LEU A 42 2.17 15.26 -22.31
C LEU A 42 3.21 14.19 -21.99
N THR A 43 3.84 14.30 -20.83
CA THR A 43 4.82 13.33 -20.31
C THR A 43 4.53 13.00 -18.87
N GLY A 44 5.00 11.86 -18.38
CA GLY A 44 4.89 11.49 -16.97
C GLY A 44 4.92 9.99 -16.77
N ASP A 45 5.13 9.60 -15.52
CA ASP A 45 5.20 8.21 -15.10
C ASP A 45 4.13 7.91 -14.07
N MET A 46 3.76 6.63 -13.98
CA MET A 46 2.83 6.11 -13.00
C MET A 46 3.39 4.81 -12.40
N ALA A 47 3.13 4.59 -11.13
CA ALA A 47 3.37 3.31 -10.48
C ALA A 47 2.17 2.92 -9.61
N LEU A 48 1.82 1.64 -9.67
CA LEU A 48 0.85 0.99 -8.79
C LEU A 48 1.53 -0.16 -8.06
N ARG A 49 1.31 -0.23 -6.77
CA ARG A 49 1.66 -1.40 -5.95
C ARG A 49 0.45 -1.72 -5.09
N ALA A 50 -0.01 -2.95 -5.15
CA ALA A 50 -1.03 -3.44 -4.25
C ALA A 50 -0.63 -4.83 -3.74
N GLY A 51 -0.80 -5.05 -2.46
CA GLY A 51 -0.52 -6.31 -1.79
C GLY A 51 -1.70 -6.70 -0.92
N TRP A 52 -2.04 -7.99 -0.92
CA TRP A 52 -3.10 -8.59 -0.10
C TRP A 52 -2.62 -9.80 0.71
N GLY A 53 -1.34 -10.12 0.59
CA GLY A 53 -0.70 -11.23 1.31
C GLY A 53 -0.32 -10.89 2.75
N SER A 54 0.85 -11.32 3.17
CA SER A 54 1.40 -11.06 4.50
C SER A 54 1.72 -9.58 4.75
N GLN A 55 1.92 -8.81 3.70
CA GLN A 55 2.20 -7.38 3.77
C GLN A 55 1.17 -6.60 2.92
N PRO A 56 -0.04 -6.37 3.44
CA PRO A 56 -1.04 -5.62 2.71
C PRO A 56 -0.57 -4.17 2.53
N GLN A 57 -0.55 -3.71 1.29
CA GLN A 57 -0.19 -2.34 0.95
C GLN A 57 -0.97 -1.86 -0.26
N PHE A 58 -1.13 -0.56 -0.35
CA PHE A 58 -1.66 0.09 -1.53
C PHE A 58 -0.88 1.37 -1.81
N ILE A 59 -0.38 1.50 -3.03
CA ILE A 59 0.32 2.68 -3.51
C ILE A 59 -0.11 2.89 -4.95
N LEU A 60 -0.71 4.04 -5.23
CA LEU A 60 -0.92 4.55 -6.58
C LEU A 60 -0.22 5.90 -6.65
N ALA A 61 0.73 6.05 -7.55
CA ALA A 61 1.44 7.30 -7.76
C ALA A 61 1.45 7.65 -9.25
N ILE A 62 0.98 8.83 -9.58
CA ILE A 62 1.00 9.43 -10.92
C ILE A 62 1.84 10.69 -10.81
N GLY A 63 2.95 10.75 -11.55
CA GLY A 63 3.86 11.88 -11.47
C GLY A 63 4.69 11.95 -10.17
N GLY A 64 4.70 10.89 -9.36
CA GLY A 64 5.50 10.79 -8.14
C GLY A 64 4.79 11.23 -6.87
N PHE A 65 5.56 11.60 -5.86
CA PHE A 65 5.10 11.86 -4.51
C PHE A 65 5.34 13.31 -4.09
N HIS A 66 4.75 13.68 -2.95
CA HIS A 66 5.04 14.93 -2.25
C HIS A 66 6.54 15.05 -1.94
N PRO A 67 7.19 16.22 -2.09
CA PRO A 67 8.64 16.38 -1.91
C PRO A 67 9.18 15.95 -0.54
N ARG A 68 8.35 16.00 0.51
CA ARG A 68 8.73 15.58 1.86
C ARG A 68 8.36 14.13 2.19
N PHE A 69 7.71 13.43 1.29
CA PHE A 69 7.31 12.04 1.53
C PHE A 69 8.44 11.09 1.10
N ALA A 70 8.86 10.22 2.02
CA ALA A 70 9.79 9.16 1.71
C ALA A 70 9.06 8.04 0.96
N ALA A 71 9.32 7.92 -0.34
CA ALA A 71 8.73 6.84 -1.13
C ALA A 71 9.22 5.48 -0.60
N PRO A 72 8.33 4.47 -0.51
CA PRO A 72 8.71 3.12 -0.14
C PRO A 72 9.78 2.55 -1.08
N PRO A 73 10.65 1.66 -0.58
CA PRO A 73 11.68 1.03 -1.41
C PRO A 73 11.07 0.20 -2.55
N GLY A 74 11.80 0.07 -3.65
CA GLY A 74 11.35 -0.71 -4.82
C GLY A 74 10.44 0.03 -5.79
N LEU A 75 10.17 1.33 -5.58
CA LEU A 75 9.50 2.17 -6.55
C LEU A 75 10.53 2.88 -7.45
N PRO A 76 10.28 2.98 -8.76
CA PRO A 76 11.13 3.78 -9.64
C PRO A 76 10.99 5.29 -9.33
N ALA A 77 11.99 6.08 -9.70
CA ALA A 77 11.89 7.53 -9.66
C ALA A 77 10.90 8.00 -10.74
N LEU A 78 9.71 8.44 -10.32
CA LEU A 78 8.64 8.83 -11.22
C LEU A 78 8.80 10.28 -11.69
N LYS A 79 8.71 10.50 -13.00
CA LYS A 79 8.65 11.83 -13.61
C LYS A 79 7.26 12.45 -13.38
N ARG A 80 7.23 13.74 -13.08
CA ARG A 80 5.98 14.51 -12.95
C ARG A 80 5.13 14.38 -14.20
N LEU A 81 3.81 14.27 -14.02
CA LEU A 81 2.88 14.44 -15.12
C LEU A 81 3.00 15.89 -15.59
N ALA A 82 3.48 16.12 -16.80
CA ALA A 82 3.77 17.45 -17.30
C ALA A 82 3.16 17.68 -18.67
N LEU A 83 2.58 18.87 -18.84
CA LEU A 83 2.01 19.37 -20.08
C LEU A 83 2.80 20.61 -20.49
N SER A 84 3.46 20.57 -21.65
CA SER A 84 4.16 21.72 -22.23
C SER A 84 3.21 22.47 -23.16
N LEU A 85 2.72 23.63 -22.70
CA LEU A 85 1.79 24.50 -23.45
C LEU A 85 2.52 25.41 -24.44
N ALA A 86 3.76 25.76 -24.17
CA ALA A 86 4.68 26.43 -25.07
C ALA A 86 6.09 25.94 -24.80
N ASP A 87 6.85 25.67 -25.84
CA ASP A 87 8.20 25.08 -25.78
C ASP A 87 9.14 25.77 -26.78
N GLY A 88 9.02 27.08 -26.90
CA GLY A 88 9.87 27.89 -27.77
C GLY A 88 10.96 28.65 -26.98
N ASP A 89 12.00 29.11 -27.69
CA ASP A 89 13.10 29.85 -27.06
C ASP A 89 12.65 31.18 -26.46
N THR A 90 11.59 31.79 -26.97
CA THR A 90 11.07 33.07 -26.51
C THR A 90 9.89 32.94 -25.54
N LEU A 91 9.20 31.81 -25.54
CA LEU A 91 8.07 31.56 -24.67
C LEU A 91 8.04 30.07 -24.30
N GLN A 92 8.15 29.81 -23.00
CA GLN A 92 7.97 28.47 -22.43
C GLN A 92 6.92 28.53 -21.36
N LEU A 93 5.93 27.64 -21.43
CA LEU A 93 4.91 27.47 -20.43
C LEU A 93 4.70 25.98 -20.16
N ARG A 94 5.03 25.56 -18.97
CA ARG A 94 4.95 24.18 -18.53
C ARG A 94 4.10 24.04 -17.29
N CYS A 95 3.14 23.14 -17.32
CA CYS A 95 2.37 22.71 -16.16
C CYS A 95 2.83 21.31 -15.74
N ALA A 96 3.11 21.11 -14.47
CA ALA A 96 3.47 19.81 -13.90
C ALA A 96 2.59 19.50 -12.71
N ALA A 97 2.21 18.24 -12.54
CA ALA A 97 1.37 17.82 -11.42
C ALA A 97 1.74 16.40 -10.97
N TYR A 98 1.27 16.05 -9.78
CA TYR A 98 1.30 14.68 -9.27
C TYR A 98 0.10 14.41 -8.40
N LEU A 99 -0.25 13.14 -8.32
CA LEU A 99 -1.22 12.58 -7.40
C LEU A 99 -0.69 11.26 -6.88
N ALA A 100 -0.63 11.09 -5.57
CA ALA A 100 -0.32 9.80 -4.97
C ALA A 100 -1.32 9.46 -3.87
N VAL A 101 -1.70 8.20 -3.83
CA VAL A 101 -2.57 7.63 -2.79
C VAL A 101 -1.84 6.41 -2.24
N THR A 102 -1.64 6.38 -0.95
CA THR A 102 -1.10 5.21 -0.24
C THR A 102 -2.15 4.68 0.74
N SER A 103 -1.84 3.58 1.42
CA SER A 103 -2.73 3.01 2.45
C SER A 103 -3.16 4.03 3.52
N ASN A 104 -2.37 5.08 3.76
CA ASN A 104 -2.66 6.06 4.82
C ASN A 104 -2.47 7.52 4.39
N THR A 105 -2.09 7.82 3.14
CA THR A 105 -1.89 9.19 2.69
C THR A 105 -2.55 9.48 1.37
N VAL A 106 -2.97 10.74 1.20
CA VAL A 106 -3.34 11.33 -0.08
C VAL A 106 -2.43 12.52 -0.32
N GLN A 107 -1.78 12.56 -1.48
CA GLN A 107 -0.77 13.54 -1.82
C GLN A 107 -1.06 14.10 -3.20
N PHE A 108 -0.99 15.38 -3.37
CA PHE A 108 -1.17 16.00 -4.67
C PHE A 108 -0.49 17.37 -4.72
N GLY A 109 -0.08 17.76 -5.91
CA GLY A 109 0.50 19.06 -6.12
C GLY A 109 0.55 19.42 -7.59
N ALA A 110 0.68 20.69 -7.85
CA ALA A 110 0.81 21.23 -9.18
C ALA A 110 1.78 22.41 -9.20
N ARG A 111 2.43 22.58 -10.33
CA ARG A 111 3.36 23.68 -10.59
C ARG A 111 3.22 24.17 -12.01
N VAL A 112 3.22 25.47 -12.17
CA VAL A 112 3.28 26.16 -13.45
C VAL A 112 4.56 26.97 -13.49
N ASP A 113 5.35 26.78 -14.53
CA ASP A 113 6.56 27.54 -14.84
C ASP A 113 6.35 28.28 -16.15
N LEU A 114 6.62 29.58 -16.14
CA LEU A 114 6.56 30.48 -17.29
C LEU A 114 7.90 31.13 -17.50
N HIS A 115 8.39 31.08 -18.72
CA HIS A 115 9.51 31.88 -19.19
C HIS A 115 9.12 32.61 -20.47
N ALA A 116 9.30 33.93 -20.49
CA ALA A 116 9.12 34.73 -21.69
C ALA A 116 10.32 35.66 -21.89
N ALA A 117 10.86 35.72 -23.11
CA ALA A 117 12.02 36.53 -23.41
C ALA A 117 11.82 37.29 -24.73
N GLY A 118 12.29 38.56 -24.78
CA GLY A 118 12.23 39.42 -25.97
C GLY A 118 12.83 40.80 -25.72
N GLY A 119 13.43 41.38 -26.73
CA GLY A 119 14.00 42.75 -26.66
C GLY A 119 15.05 42.95 -25.56
N GLY A 120 15.76 41.91 -25.16
CA GLY A 120 16.73 41.97 -24.04
C GLY A 120 16.08 41.85 -22.66
N PHE A 121 14.76 41.74 -22.58
CA PHE A 121 14.01 41.43 -21.34
C PHE A 121 13.78 39.96 -21.22
N SER A 122 13.72 39.44 -19.98
CA SER A 122 13.17 38.14 -19.64
C SER A 122 12.24 38.24 -18.44
N PHE A 123 11.17 37.49 -18.52
CA PHE A 123 10.17 37.35 -17.47
C PHE A 123 10.07 35.90 -17.06
N ASP A 124 10.34 35.61 -15.80
CA ASP A 124 10.21 34.25 -15.23
C ASP A 124 9.11 34.25 -14.20
N GLY A 125 8.19 33.30 -14.31
CA GLY A 125 7.08 33.10 -13.38
C GLY A 125 7.04 31.66 -12.88
N MET A 126 6.71 31.50 -11.62
CA MET A 126 6.45 30.20 -11.02
C MET A 126 5.30 30.31 -10.04
N LEU A 127 4.37 29.38 -10.11
CA LEU A 127 3.29 29.16 -9.14
C LEU A 127 3.18 27.67 -8.87
N GLY A 128 3.14 27.27 -7.62
CA GLY A 128 2.99 25.86 -7.26
C GLY A 128 2.45 25.69 -5.87
N PHE A 129 1.90 24.50 -5.65
CA PHE A 129 1.52 24.03 -4.33
C PHE A 129 1.79 22.52 -4.21
N ASP A 130 2.02 22.08 -2.99
CA ASP A 130 2.17 20.68 -2.61
C ASP A 130 1.29 20.41 -1.40
N ALA A 131 0.51 19.34 -1.42
CA ALA A 131 -0.38 18.93 -0.33
C ALA A 131 -0.12 17.48 0.05
N LEU A 132 -0.02 17.24 1.34
CA LEU A 132 0.15 15.92 1.94
C LEU A 132 -0.86 15.78 3.06
N ILE A 133 -1.74 14.79 2.96
CA ILE A 133 -2.78 14.48 3.93
C ILE A 133 -2.54 13.06 4.42
N GLN A 134 -2.33 12.91 5.70
CA GLN A 134 -2.30 11.63 6.40
C GLN A 134 -3.69 11.37 6.99
N LEU A 135 -4.18 10.14 6.87
CA LEU A 135 -5.54 9.78 7.28
C LEU A 135 -5.61 9.31 8.73
N ALA A 136 -4.61 8.54 9.17
CA ALA A 136 -4.58 7.99 10.52
C ALA A 136 -3.14 7.97 11.10
N PRO A 137 -2.88 8.76 12.17
CA PRO A 137 -3.71 9.84 12.68
C PRO A 137 -3.87 10.97 11.65
N LEU A 138 -4.99 11.70 11.72
CA LEU A 138 -5.23 12.78 10.78
C LEU A 138 -4.18 13.89 10.95
N ALA A 139 -3.46 14.17 9.88
CA ALA A 139 -2.54 15.29 9.78
C ALA A 139 -2.51 15.77 8.33
N PHE A 140 -2.28 17.06 8.12
CA PHE A 140 -2.10 17.58 6.77
C PHE A 140 -1.12 18.74 6.74
N GLN A 141 -0.49 18.88 5.60
CA GLN A 141 0.38 20.01 5.28
C GLN A 141 0.15 20.43 3.83
N VAL A 142 0.09 21.74 3.63
CA VAL A 142 -0.01 22.35 2.31
C VAL A 142 1.07 23.42 2.22
N ASP A 143 1.93 23.34 1.22
CA ASP A 143 2.93 24.34 0.90
C ASP A 143 2.55 25.05 -0.39
N ILE A 144 2.66 26.36 -0.43
CA ILE A 144 2.35 27.20 -1.60
C ILE A 144 3.57 28.07 -1.89
N GLY A 145 3.94 28.14 -3.17
CA GLY A 145 5.04 28.99 -3.64
C GLY A 145 4.64 29.76 -4.89
N ALA A 146 4.98 31.03 -4.93
CA ALA A 146 4.87 31.86 -6.12
C ALA A 146 6.10 32.74 -6.27
N ALA A 147 6.56 32.93 -7.50
CA ALA A 147 7.66 33.84 -7.79
C ALA A 147 7.48 34.46 -9.17
N LEU A 148 7.84 35.73 -9.30
CA LEU A 148 7.92 36.46 -10.54
C LEU A 148 9.23 37.21 -10.57
N ALA A 149 9.91 37.22 -11.70
CA ALA A 149 11.16 37.95 -11.90
C ALA A 149 11.19 38.60 -13.28
N LEU A 150 11.40 39.89 -13.34
CA LEU A 150 11.68 40.65 -14.56
C LEU A 150 13.16 41.00 -14.61
N ARG A 151 13.83 40.64 -15.69
CA ARG A 151 15.24 40.95 -15.94
C ARG A 151 15.43 41.73 -17.24
N TYR A 152 16.44 42.52 -17.29
CA TYR A 152 16.93 43.16 -18.52
C TYR A 152 18.41 42.81 -18.69
N ARG A 153 18.77 42.22 -19.80
CA ARG A 153 20.13 41.72 -20.09
C ARG A 153 20.73 40.94 -18.90
N GLY A 154 19.94 40.05 -18.31
CA GLY A 154 20.30 39.20 -17.18
C GLY A 154 20.27 39.88 -15.80
N ARG A 155 20.14 41.22 -15.71
CA ARG A 155 20.05 41.95 -14.43
C ARG A 155 18.62 41.98 -13.93
N LEU A 156 18.41 41.61 -12.68
CA LEU A 156 17.07 41.64 -12.04
C LEU A 156 16.61 43.09 -11.86
N LEU A 157 15.51 43.47 -12.50
CA LEU A 157 14.86 44.75 -12.33
C LEU A 157 13.81 44.69 -11.21
N MET A 158 12.96 43.64 -11.22
CA MET A 158 11.92 43.43 -10.24
C MET A 158 11.79 41.96 -9.96
N GLY A 159 11.60 41.60 -8.69
CA GLY A 159 11.29 40.23 -8.25
C GLY A 159 10.29 40.26 -7.13
N ILE A 160 9.29 39.37 -7.23
CA ILE A 160 8.31 39.15 -6.17
C ILE A 160 8.35 37.65 -5.87
N SER A 161 8.40 37.29 -4.61
CA SER A 161 8.25 35.91 -4.21
C SER A 161 7.37 35.77 -2.96
N PHE A 162 6.58 34.73 -2.95
CA PHE A 162 5.75 34.31 -1.82
C PHE A 162 6.02 32.85 -1.51
N ARG A 163 6.11 32.52 -0.25
CA ARG A 163 6.07 31.13 0.26
C ARG A 163 5.15 31.10 1.46
N GLY A 164 4.27 30.13 1.50
CA GLY A 164 3.39 29.90 2.61
C GLY A 164 3.23 28.43 2.90
N SER A 165 2.96 28.10 4.14
CA SER A 165 2.58 26.75 4.56
C SER A 165 1.42 26.80 5.51
N LEU A 166 0.58 25.78 5.41
CA LEU A 166 -0.55 25.53 6.28
C LEU A 166 -0.45 24.09 6.77
N ALA A 167 -0.46 23.90 8.09
CA ALA A 167 -0.47 22.58 8.71
C ALA A 167 -1.60 22.46 9.72
N GLY A 168 -2.06 21.25 9.97
CA GLY A 168 -3.15 20.95 10.91
C GLY A 168 -3.27 19.46 11.23
N PRO A 169 -4.31 19.05 11.98
CA PRO A 169 -5.60 19.71 12.15
C PRO A 169 -5.67 20.80 13.22
N THR A 170 -5.32 20.53 14.46
CA THR A 170 -5.49 21.54 15.51
C THR A 170 -4.34 21.43 16.53
N PRO A 171 -3.59 22.54 16.78
CA PRO A 171 -3.79 23.88 16.23
C PRO A 171 -3.41 23.99 14.76
N TRP A 172 -4.11 24.86 14.01
CA TRP A 172 -3.73 25.20 12.65
C TRP A 172 -2.52 26.13 12.67
N GLU A 173 -1.51 25.79 11.92
CA GLU A 173 -0.30 26.59 11.79
C GLU A 173 -0.22 27.18 10.40
N VAL A 174 -0.18 28.50 10.32
CA VAL A 174 -0.04 29.22 9.06
C VAL A 174 1.26 30.02 9.12
N GLN A 175 2.14 29.76 8.18
CA GLN A 175 3.39 30.48 8.05
C GLN A 175 3.50 31.05 6.64
N GLY A 176 4.08 32.22 6.50
CA GLY A 176 4.30 32.78 5.18
C GLY A 176 5.41 33.82 5.17
N LYS A 177 6.02 33.95 3.99
CA LYS A 177 7.02 34.97 3.72
C LYS A 177 6.81 35.54 2.32
N ALA A 178 6.60 36.83 2.25
CA ALA A 178 6.58 37.59 1.01
C ALA A 178 7.86 38.41 0.89
N THR A 179 8.44 38.46 -0.28
CA THR A 179 9.65 39.27 -0.57
C THR A 179 9.42 40.02 -1.87
N ILE A 180 9.64 41.31 -1.84
CA ILE A 180 9.65 42.20 -3.01
C ILE A 180 11.06 42.73 -3.16
N LYS A 181 11.61 42.65 -4.36
CA LYS A 181 12.90 43.16 -4.73
C LYS A 181 12.78 44.05 -5.96
N ILE A 182 13.17 45.30 -5.85
CA ILE A 182 13.16 46.28 -6.96
C ILE A 182 14.54 46.92 -7.03
N LEU A 183 15.26 46.64 -8.11
CA LEU A 183 16.65 47.09 -8.31
C LEU A 183 17.53 46.82 -7.08
N PHE A 184 17.77 47.85 -6.27
CA PHE A 184 18.66 47.77 -5.09
C PHE A 184 17.88 47.61 -3.77
N PHE A 185 16.55 47.73 -3.80
CA PHE A 185 15.70 47.65 -2.60
C PHE A 185 15.15 46.25 -2.45
N LYS A 186 15.18 45.73 -1.23
CA LYS A 186 14.56 44.46 -0.85
C LYS A 186 13.75 44.65 0.40
N VAL A 187 12.46 44.31 0.32
CA VAL A 187 11.53 44.25 1.45
C VAL A 187 11.04 42.83 1.62
N SER A 188 11.06 42.32 2.84
CA SER A 188 10.52 41.00 3.17
C SER A 188 9.60 41.15 4.35
N VAL A 189 8.43 40.52 4.26
CA VAL A 189 7.44 40.42 5.32
C VAL A 189 7.23 38.94 5.59
N SER A 190 7.36 38.54 6.83
CA SER A 190 7.04 37.19 7.28
C SER A 190 5.89 37.27 8.28
N PHE A 191 5.04 36.26 8.26
CA PHE A 191 3.97 36.09 9.23
C PHE A 191 3.91 34.63 9.68
N GLU A 192 3.55 34.45 10.93
CA GLU A 192 3.29 33.17 11.53
C GLU A 192 2.09 33.33 12.45
N ARG A 193 1.10 32.47 12.29
CA ARG A 193 -0.12 32.47 13.09
C ARG A 193 -0.52 31.04 13.41
N GLN A 194 -0.95 30.85 14.64
CA GLN A 194 -1.52 29.61 15.11
C GLN A 194 -2.99 29.88 15.50
N PHE A 195 -3.89 29.04 15.00
CA PHE A 195 -5.31 29.15 15.26
C PHE A 195 -5.82 27.86 15.92
N GLY A 196 -6.66 28.02 16.92
CA GLY A 196 -7.18 26.93 17.71
C GLY A 196 -6.30 26.63 18.91
N THR A 197 -6.95 26.38 20.01
CA THR A 197 -6.31 25.83 21.20
C THR A 197 -6.28 24.33 21.06
N LYS A 198 -5.13 23.72 21.33
CA LYS A 198 -5.06 22.28 21.64
C LYS A 198 -5.92 22.10 22.90
N THR A 199 -7.22 21.91 22.73
CA THR A 199 -7.99 21.25 23.77
C THR A 199 -7.62 19.80 23.62
N PRO A 200 -6.78 19.22 24.47
CA PRO A 200 -6.52 17.80 24.38
C PRO A 200 -7.89 17.13 24.49
N PRO A 201 -8.30 16.32 23.50
CA PRO A 201 -9.49 15.49 23.66
C PRO A 201 -9.31 14.76 25.00
N PRO A 202 -10.38 14.51 25.75
CA PRO A 202 -10.27 13.73 26.97
C PRO A 202 -9.51 12.45 26.61
N LEU A 203 -8.41 12.22 27.29
CA LEU A 203 -7.59 11.04 27.03
C LEU A 203 -8.50 9.82 27.10
N PRO A 204 -8.53 8.99 26.06
CA PRO A 204 -9.28 7.75 26.11
C PRO A 204 -8.82 6.94 27.30
N ALA A 205 -9.69 6.09 27.84
CA ALA A 205 -9.33 5.20 28.93
C ALA A 205 -8.07 4.42 28.58
N ALA A 206 -7.18 4.25 29.55
CA ALA A 206 -5.95 3.51 29.34
C ALA A 206 -6.26 2.06 28.91
N VAL A 207 -5.49 1.57 27.95
CA VAL A 207 -5.68 0.26 27.32
C VAL A 207 -4.67 -0.73 27.88
N ASP A 208 -5.16 -1.90 28.30
CA ASP A 208 -4.33 -3.05 28.61
C ASP A 208 -3.96 -3.78 27.31
N VAL A 209 -2.80 -3.47 26.78
CA VAL A 209 -2.29 -4.08 25.55
C VAL A 209 -1.98 -5.56 25.72
N VAL A 210 -1.53 -5.98 26.89
CA VAL A 210 -1.21 -7.39 27.19
C VAL A 210 -2.48 -8.24 27.14
N ALA A 211 -3.56 -7.74 27.74
CA ALA A 211 -4.85 -8.43 27.68
C ALA A 211 -5.39 -8.53 26.25
N GLN A 212 -5.20 -7.49 25.43
CA GLN A 212 -5.63 -7.52 24.03
C GLN A 212 -4.81 -8.52 23.19
N VAL A 213 -3.48 -8.53 23.35
CA VAL A 213 -2.62 -9.50 22.69
C VAL A 213 -2.95 -10.93 23.14
N ALA A 214 -3.18 -11.15 24.43
CA ALA A 214 -3.59 -12.45 24.96
C ALA A 214 -4.93 -12.93 24.33
N ALA A 215 -5.90 -12.02 24.20
CA ALA A 215 -7.16 -12.30 23.53
C ALA A 215 -6.97 -12.62 22.04
N ALA A 216 -6.09 -11.89 21.35
CA ALA A 216 -5.74 -12.16 19.97
C ALA A 216 -5.07 -13.53 19.80
N LEU A 217 -4.17 -13.90 20.69
CA LEU A 217 -3.52 -15.22 20.68
C LEU A 217 -4.49 -16.37 21.00
N ALA A 218 -5.54 -16.12 21.75
CA ALA A 218 -6.60 -17.12 21.99
C ALA A 218 -7.50 -17.34 20.77
N ASP A 219 -7.52 -16.41 19.79
CA ASP A 219 -8.30 -16.54 18.57
C ASP A 219 -7.58 -17.44 17.57
N ARG A 220 -8.23 -18.57 17.21
CA ARG A 220 -7.68 -19.53 16.24
C ARG A 220 -7.39 -18.97 14.86
N ARG A 221 -8.05 -17.89 14.47
CA ARG A 221 -7.80 -17.20 13.18
C ARG A 221 -6.39 -16.64 13.06
N ASN A 222 -5.73 -16.43 14.20
CA ASN A 222 -4.36 -15.95 14.28
C ASN A 222 -3.32 -17.08 14.23
N TRP A 223 -3.78 -18.33 14.13
CA TRP A 223 -2.94 -19.52 14.02
C TRP A 223 -3.09 -20.13 12.64
N SER A 224 -2.00 -20.49 12.03
CA SER A 224 -1.97 -21.19 10.75
C SER A 224 -0.90 -22.29 10.75
N GLY A 225 -1.22 -23.39 10.12
CA GLY A 225 -0.25 -24.49 9.93
C GLY A 225 -0.01 -24.69 8.44
N THR A 226 1.26 -24.74 8.05
CA THR A 226 1.68 -25.05 6.67
C THR A 226 2.39 -26.40 6.67
N LEU A 227 1.94 -27.32 5.83
CA LEU A 227 2.64 -28.57 5.62
C LEU A 227 3.96 -28.31 4.88
N PRO A 228 5.06 -29.03 5.22
CA PRO A 228 6.28 -28.95 4.46
C PRO A 228 6.01 -29.29 3.00
N ARG A 229 6.70 -28.63 2.08
CA ARG A 229 6.67 -28.97 0.65
C ARG A 229 7.33 -30.33 0.47
N GLN A 230 6.54 -31.38 0.60
CA GLN A 230 6.92 -32.72 0.18
C GLN A 230 6.32 -32.98 -1.20
N GLU A 231 6.91 -33.91 -1.94
CA GLU A 231 6.30 -34.49 -3.14
C GLU A 231 4.85 -34.88 -2.85
N PRO A 232 3.96 -34.89 -3.86
CA PRO A 232 2.54 -35.08 -3.63
C PRO A 232 2.29 -36.25 -2.66
N PRO A 233 1.55 -36.04 -1.58
CA PRO A 233 1.37 -37.06 -0.56
C PRO A 233 0.72 -38.28 -1.18
N VAL A 234 1.35 -39.45 -0.97
CA VAL A 234 0.80 -40.75 -1.44
C VAL A 234 -0.54 -41.04 -0.75
N VAL A 235 -0.75 -40.43 0.42
CA VAL A 235 -1.99 -40.56 1.20
C VAL A 235 -2.49 -39.16 1.57
N THR A 236 -3.72 -38.85 1.21
CA THR A 236 -4.41 -37.64 1.65
C THR A 236 -5.36 -37.97 2.78
N PHE A 237 -5.32 -37.23 3.87
CA PHE A 237 -6.30 -37.36 4.93
C PHE A 237 -7.61 -36.74 4.47
N ARG A 238 -8.72 -37.45 4.75
CA ARG A 238 -10.05 -36.88 4.53
C ARG A 238 -10.26 -35.75 5.52
N ASP A 239 -10.61 -34.57 5.01
CA ASP A 239 -10.96 -33.44 5.86
C ASP A 239 -12.07 -33.83 6.82
N GLY A 240 -11.75 -33.91 8.10
CA GLY A 240 -12.71 -34.18 9.18
C GLY A 240 -13.69 -33.04 9.44
N GLY A 241 -13.68 -32.00 8.58
CA GLY A 241 -14.40 -30.75 8.79
C GLY A 241 -13.75 -29.89 9.89
N PRO A 242 -14.01 -28.59 9.91
CA PRO A 242 -13.49 -27.70 10.94
C PRO A 242 -14.10 -28.05 12.29
N THR A 243 -13.35 -28.72 13.16
CA THR A 243 -13.75 -28.88 14.56
C THR A 243 -13.59 -27.52 15.25
N THR A 244 -14.71 -26.83 15.43
CA THR A 244 -14.75 -25.52 16.10
C THR A 244 -14.46 -25.60 17.59
N THR A 245 -14.49 -26.77 18.18
CA THR A 245 -14.27 -27.04 19.60
C THR A 245 -13.21 -28.12 19.81
N GLY A 246 -12.22 -27.87 20.68
CA GLY A 246 -11.13 -28.80 21.00
C GLY A 246 -9.74 -28.21 20.75
N PRO A 247 -8.65 -28.89 21.15
CA PRO A 247 -7.30 -28.41 20.91
C PRO A 247 -6.98 -28.33 19.42
N LEU A 248 -6.15 -27.35 19.05
CA LEU A 248 -5.63 -27.25 17.69
C LEU A 248 -4.71 -28.44 17.44
N ARG A 249 -4.99 -29.23 16.42
CA ARG A 249 -4.16 -30.35 15.99
C ARG A 249 -3.37 -29.93 14.75
N VAL A 250 -2.08 -30.07 14.82
CA VAL A 250 -1.17 -29.70 13.74
C VAL A 250 -0.34 -30.93 13.37
N HIS A 251 -0.04 -31.10 12.09
CA HIS A 251 0.84 -32.15 11.64
C HIS A 251 2.23 -32.00 12.31
N PRO A 252 2.88 -33.05 12.79
CA PRO A 252 4.18 -32.94 13.49
C PRO A 252 5.27 -32.24 12.68
N LEU A 253 5.26 -32.39 11.36
CA LEU A 253 6.21 -31.75 10.46
C LEU A 253 5.69 -30.41 9.90
N ALA A 254 4.54 -29.91 10.36
CA ALA A 254 4.02 -28.63 9.89
C ALA A 254 4.77 -27.47 10.55
N GLU A 255 4.93 -26.40 9.81
CA GLU A 255 5.29 -25.13 10.39
C GLU A 255 4.02 -24.49 10.98
N LEU A 256 4.05 -24.23 12.28
CA LEU A 256 2.96 -23.57 13.01
C LEU A 256 3.29 -22.11 13.16
N THR A 257 2.49 -21.25 12.55
CA THR A 257 2.63 -19.81 12.66
C THR A 257 1.55 -19.25 13.57
N VAL A 258 1.94 -18.49 14.58
CA VAL A 258 1.05 -17.64 15.38
C VAL A 258 1.43 -16.19 15.12
N ARG A 259 0.43 -15.37 14.83
CA ARG A 259 0.62 -13.95 14.57
C ARG A 259 -0.53 -13.14 15.16
N GLU A 260 -0.21 -11.92 15.53
CA GLU A 260 -1.19 -10.96 16.01
C GLU A 260 -0.96 -9.61 15.30
N ARG A 261 -1.88 -8.69 15.42
CA ARG A 261 -1.83 -7.36 14.77
C ARG A 261 -2.23 -6.26 15.74
N ILE A 262 -2.15 -6.53 17.01
CA ILE A 262 -2.52 -5.58 18.07
C ILE A 262 -1.39 -4.60 18.33
N ALA A 263 -0.15 -5.12 18.49
CA ALA A 263 1.01 -4.31 18.79
C ALA A 263 2.31 -5.00 18.38
N PRO A 264 3.33 -4.24 17.91
CA PRO A 264 4.60 -4.83 17.52
C PRO A 264 5.34 -5.44 18.70
N LEU A 265 6.00 -6.57 18.48
CA LEU A 265 6.86 -7.23 19.45
C LEU A 265 8.28 -6.64 19.43
N ASN A 266 9.00 -6.82 20.54
CA ASN A 266 10.41 -6.43 20.69
C ASN A 266 10.71 -4.93 20.43
N ARG A 267 9.68 -4.11 20.54
CA ARG A 267 9.77 -2.66 20.35
C ARG A 267 9.05 -1.92 21.47
N PRO A 268 9.64 -0.83 22.02
CA PRO A 268 8.94 0.01 22.99
C PRO A 268 7.71 0.66 22.35
N ILE A 269 6.58 0.59 23.05
CA ILE A 269 5.34 1.27 22.67
C ILE A 269 4.89 2.16 23.83
N THR A 270 4.42 3.36 23.50
CA THR A 270 3.98 4.38 24.49
C THR A 270 2.46 4.52 24.55
N LYS A 271 1.79 4.13 23.49
CA LYS A 271 0.33 4.26 23.32
C LYS A 271 -0.21 3.16 22.41
N LEU A 272 -1.53 3.04 22.36
CA LEU A 272 -2.24 2.25 21.35
C LEU A 272 -3.30 3.16 20.69
N GLY A 273 -3.03 3.59 19.44
CA GLY A 273 -3.83 4.62 18.79
C GLY A 273 -3.71 5.97 19.49
N THR A 274 -4.80 6.45 20.08
CA THR A 274 -4.84 7.67 20.90
C THR A 274 -4.87 7.39 22.39
N ALA A 275 -4.96 6.12 22.81
CA ALA A 275 -5.09 5.73 24.20
C ALA A 275 -3.73 5.49 24.86
N PRO A 276 -3.50 5.98 26.08
CA PRO A 276 -2.34 5.61 26.87
C PRO A 276 -2.40 4.14 27.27
N LEU A 277 -1.24 3.55 27.58
CA LEU A 277 -1.17 2.17 28.05
C LEU A 277 -1.35 2.07 29.56
N VAL A 278 -2.02 1.02 30.01
CA VAL A 278 -2.04 0.65 31.44
C VAL A 278 -0.62 0.28 31.87
N GLY A 279 -0.11 0.91 32.93
CA GLY A 279 1.26 0.71 33.38
C GLY A 279 2.32 1.55 32.66
N GLY A 280 1.96 2.37 31.70
CA GLY A 280 2.86 3.24 30.93
C GLY A 280 3.58 2.54 29.75
N PRO A 281 4.67 3.12 29.25
CA PRO A 281 5.43 2.56 28.13
C PRO A 281 5.89 1.13 28.42
N THR A 282 5.71 0.25 27.44
CA THR A 282 6.04 -1.17 27.59
C THR A 282 6.65 -1.74 26.33
N THR A 283 7.35 -2.88 26.48
CA THR A 283 7.86 -3.67 25.33
C THR A 283 7.32 -5.08 25.49
N LEU A 284 6.62 -5.56 24.47
CA LEU A 284 6.10 -6.91 24.41
C LEU A 284 7.19 -7.86 23.89
N THR A 285 7.54 -8.86 24.70
CA THR A 285 8.55 -9.88 24.30
C THR A 285 8.00 -11.27 24.52
N VAL A 286 8.41 -12.20 23.67
CA VAL A 286 8.11 -13.62 23.87
C VAL A 286 9.23 -14.24 24.70
N THR A 287 8.90 -14.67 25.93
CA THR A 287 9.89 -15.20 26.89
C THR A 287 9.89 -16.72 27.00
N ALA A 288 8.80 -17.38 26.62
CA ALA A 288 8.69 -18.84 26.66
C ALA A 288 7.82 -19.35 25.51
N THR A 289 8.25 -20.43 24.88
CA THR A 289 7.60 -21.03 23.71
C THR A 289 7.19 -22.47 23.92
N GLY A 290 7.10 -22.95 25.16
CA GLY A 290 6.68 -24.32 25.46
C GLY A 290 6.13 -24.43 26.87
N SER A 291 5.17 -25.33 27.06
CA SER A 291 4.67 -25.72 28.37
C SER A 291 4.58 -27.23 28.47
N GLY A 292 5.09 -27.80 29.56
CA GLY A 292 5.03 -29.21 29.88
C GLY A 292 6.37 -29.84 30.20
N PRO A 293 6.38 -31.06 30.73
CA PRO A 293 7.59 -31.76 31.16
C PRO A 293 8.54 -32.15 30.00
N THR A 294 8.09 -32.04 28.75
CA THR A 294 8.87 -32.32 27.57
C THR A 294 8.78 -31.12 26.63
N ALA A 295 9.64 -30.14 26.83
CA ALA A 295 9.79 -29.05 25.88
C ALA A 295 10.35 -29.62 24.56
N LEU A 296 9.57 -29.58 23.49
CA LEU A 296 10.08 -29.92 22.18
C LEU A 296 11.06 -28.83 21.70
N PRO A 297 12.16 -29.21 21.07
CA PRO A 297 13.12 -28.25 20.52
C PRO A 297 12.52 -27.55 19.28
N TRP A 298 11.79 -26.49 19.52
CA TRP A 298 11.23 -25.67 18.46
C TRP A 298 12.31 -24.73 17.91
N ARG A 299 12.47 -24.72 16.62
CA ARG A 299 13.10 -23.59 15.91
C ARG A 299 12.04 -22.52 15.72
N THR A 300 12.34 -21.30 16.16
CA THR A 300 11.44 -20.17 16.04
C THR A 300 11.97 -19.17 15.05
N THR A 301 11.09 -18.65 14.19
CA THR A 301 11.40 -17.59 13.23
C THR A 301 10.40 -16.44 13.44
N PRO A 302 10.85 -15.17 13.56
CA PRO A 302 9.96 -14.04 13.69
C PRO A 302 9.06 -13.87 12.46
N VAL A 303 7.79 -13.54 12.70
CA VAL A 303 6.81 -13.16 11.68
C VAL A 303 6.65 -11.67 11.70
N GLN A 304 6.71 -11.03 10.55
CA GLN A 304 6.50 -9.60 10.42
C GLN A 304 5.10 -9.29 9.88
N GLU A 305 4.48 -8.26 10.43
CA GLU A 305 3.23 -7.67 9.95
C GLU A 305 3.41 -6.16 9.78
N PRO A 306 2.62 -5.53 8.91
CA PRO A 306 2.69 -4.09 8.69
C PRO A 306 2.02 -3.34 9.85
N PHE A 307 2.79 -2.52 10.56
CA PHE A 307 2.30 -1.65 11.63
C PHE A 307 2.51 -0.18 11.28
N ALA A 308 1.53 0.65 11.59
CA ALA A 308 1.64 2.10 11.51
C ALA A 308 2.29 2.63 12.79
N LEU A 309 3.57 3.00 12.74
CA LEU A 309 4.35 3.40 13.92
C LEU A 309 3.72 4.51 14.75
N ALA A 310 3.11 5.49 14.11
CA ALA A 310 2.41 6.58 14.78
C ALA A 310 1.26 6.13 15.71
N GLN A 311 0.79 4.89 15.58
CA GLN A 311 -0.21 4.29 16.47
C GLN A 311 0.41 3.84 17.82
N PHE A 312 1.73 3.67 17.86
CA PHE A 312 2.44 3.05 18.99
C PHE A 312 3.45 4.00 19.64
N GLU A 313 3.96 4.96 18.88
CA GLU A 313 4.99 5.91 19.31
C GLU A 313 4.52 7.35 19.16
N ASP A 314 4.99 8.24 20.01
CA ASP A 314 4.77 9.67 19.90
C ASP A 314 5.81 10.26 18.92
N LEU A 315 5.47 10.20 17.64
CA LEU A 315 6.27 10.81 16.58
C LEU A 315 5.86 12.26 16.37
N ARG A 316 6.82 13.13 16.08
CA ARG A 316 6.53 14.50 15.65
C ARG A 316 5.85 14.49 14.28
N GLU A 317 5.09 15.53 13.98
CA GLU A 317 4.33 15.61 12.72
C GLU A 317 5.24 15.50 11.48
N ASP A 318 6.41 16.14 11.52
CA ASP A 318 7.40 16.07 10.45
C ASP A 318 7.98 14.64 10.28
N GLU A 319 8.19 13.93 11.37
CA GLU A 319 8.64 12.54 11.35
C GLU A 319 7.57 11.60 10.81
N GLN A 320 6.31 11.81 11.19
CA GLN A 320 5.18 11.03 10.67
C GLN A 320 5.01 11.20 9.16
N LEU A 321 5.12 12.44 8.67
CA LEU A 321 4.98 12.76 7.25
C LEU A 321 6.16 12.25 6.41
N ALA A 322 7.35 12.13 7.00
CA ALA A 322 8.54 11.65 6.32
C ALA A 322 8.64 10.11 6.23
N ARG A 323 7.88 9.38 7.05
CA ARG A 323 7.96 7.91 7.13
C ARG A 323 6.92 7.21 6.25
N PRO A 324 7.18 5.95 5.86
CA PRO A 324 6.16 5.09 5.29
C PRO A 324 4.96 4.94 6.24
N SER A 325 3.77 4.82 5.67
CA SER A 325 2.53 4.64 6.46
C SER A 325 2.55 3.37 7.32
N PHE A 326 3.24 2.34 6.84
CA PHE A 326 3.39 1.05 7.53
C PHE A 326 4.82 0.57 7.42
N GLU A 327 5.34 0.03 8.51
CA GLU A 327 6.64 -0.64 8.58
C GLU A 327 6.45 -2.11 8.96
N PRO A 328 7.20 -3.04 8.35
CA PRO A 328 7.17 -4.44 8.75
C PRO A 328 7.85 -4.59 10.11
N LEU A 329 7.09 -4.98 11.12
CA LEU A 329 7.58 -5.21 12.48
C LEU A 329 7.18 -6.59 12.95
N GLU A 330 7.90 -7.11 13.95
CA GLU A 330 7.61 -8.42 14.53
C GLU A 330 6.23 -8.46 15.16
N ALA A 331 5.47 -9.49 14.81
CA ALA A 331 4.07 -9.67 15.18
C ALA A 331 3.72 -11.10 15.60
N GLY A 332 4.70 -11.96 15.70
CA GLY A 332 4.50 -13.36 16.03
C GLY A 332 5.70 -14.22 15.74
N LEU A 333 5.48 -15.53 15.81
CA LEU A 333 6.51 -16.55 15.60
C LEU A 333 5.98 -17.68 14.72
N THR A 334 6.86 -18.20 13.88
CA THR A 334 6.71 -19.51 13.25
C THR A 334 7.54 -20.51 14.02
N PHE A 335 6.91 -21.62 14.37
CA PHE A 335 7.52 -22.75 15.06
C PHE A 335 7.68 -23.90 14.07
N ALA A 336 8.86 -24.47 14.00
CA ALA A 336 9.16 -25.65 13.22
C ALA A 336 9.95 -26.64 14.07
N LEU A 337 9.75 -27.94 13.84
CA LEU A 337 10.60 -29.00 14.40
C LEU A 337 11.58 -29.41 13.31
N ASP A 338 12.86 -29.47 13.65
CA ASP A 338 13.91 -29.91 12.71
C ASP A 338 13.91 -31.43 12.58
N GLU A 339 13.58 -32.14 13.66
CA GLU A 339 13.47 -33.59 13.69
C GLU A 339 12.26 -33.99 14.53
N VAL A 340 11.48 -34.93 14.02
CA VAL A 340 10.41 -35.59 14.76
C VAL A 340 10.93 -36.96 15.11
N ALA A 341 11.17 -37.24 16.40
CA ALA A 341 11.40 -38.61 16.85
C ALA A 341 10.14 -39.44 16.55
N THR A 342 10.21 -40.28 15.56
CA THR A 342 9.18 -41.28 15.30
C THR A 342 9.38 -42.39 16.29
N ASP A 343 8.48 -42.46 17.28
CA ASP A 343 8.39 -43.66 18.12
C ASP A 343 7.92 -44.81 17.23
N GLU A 344 8.68 -45.89 17.13
CA GLU A 344 8.37 -47.08 16.32
C GLU A 344 7.10 -47.79 16.80
N ALA A 345 6.60 -47.45 17.97
CA ALA A 345 5.31 -47.92 18.46
C ALA A 345 4.19 -47.27 17.64
N GLY A 346 3.96 -47.80 16.46
CA GLY A 346 2.93 -47.33 15.55
C GLY A 346 1.56 -47.31 16.23
N LEU A 347 0.98 -46.13 16.38
CA LEU A 347 -0.46 -46.00 16.65
C LEU A 347 -1.18 -46.61 15.45
N SER A 348 -1.69 -47.85 15.60
CA SER A 348 -2.58 -48.41 14.61
C SER A 348 -3.93 -47.64 14.70
N ALA A 349 -4.07 -46.64 13.83
CA ALA A 349 -5.37 -46.03 13.61
C ALA A 349 -6.12 -46.85 12.56
N PRO A 350 -7.41 -47.17 12.74
CA PRO A 350 -8.17 -47.80 11.69
C PRO A 350 -8.28 -46.84 10.51
N ILE A 351 -7.54 -47.13 9.44
CA ILE A 351 -7.60 -46.37 8.20
C ILE A 351 -8.72 -46.97 7.37
N ALA A 352 -9.80 -46.23 7.18
CA ALA A 352 -10.80 -46.56 6.18
C ALA A 352 -10.22 -46.18 4.80
N TYR A 353 -9.94 -47.15 3.98
CA TYR A 353 -9.53 -46.92 2.60
C TYR A 353 -10.59 -47.42 1.64
N GLU A 354 -10.77 -46.72 0.57
CA GLU A 354 -11.60 -47.09 -0.54
C GLU A 354 -10.75 -47.82 -1.58
N THR A 355 -11.09 -49.07 -1.88
CA THR A 355 -10.37 -49.82 -2.90
C THR A 355 -11.01 -49.54 -4.26
N LEU A 356 -10.31 -48.82 -5.11
CA LEU A 356 -10.67 -48.63 -6.51
C LEU A 356 -10.10 -49.78 -7.34
N LEU A 357 -10.94 -50.66 -7.86
CA LEU A 357 -10.52 -51.72 -8.79
C LEU A 357 -10.43 -51.10 -10.20
N ILE A 358 -9.22 -50.93 -10.70
CA ILE A 358 -9.01 -50.50 -12.07
C ILE A 358 -8.93 -51.73 -12.94
N ASP A 359 -9.99 -52.00 -13.70
CA ASP A 359 -10.01 -53.04 -14.73
C ASP A 359 -9.35 -52.49 -16.02
N PRO A 360 -8.18 -52.95 -16.38
CA PRO A 360 -7.46 -52.45 -17.56
C PRO A 360 -8.14 -52.84 -18.88
N THR A 361 -9.12 -53.75 -18.85
CA THR A 361 -9.89 -54.14 -20.03
C THR A 361 -11.11 -53.30 -20.28
N ARG A 362 -11.54 -52.50 -19.26
CA ARG A 362 -12.66 -51.58 -19.37
C ARG A 362 -12.15 -50.21 -19.84
N PRO A 363 -12.65 -49.68 -20.94
CA PRO A 363 -12.23 -48.33 -21.35
C PRO A 363 -12.57 -47.37 -20.21
N PRO A 364 -11.65 -46.47 -19.83
CA PRO A 364 -11.85 -45.54 -18.74
C PRO A 364 -13.12 -44.72 -19.02
N GLU A 365 -14.15 -44.87 -18.18
CA GLU A 365 -15.24 -43.92 -18.14
C GLU A 365 -14.61 -42.58 -17.83
N ARG A 366 -14.46 -41.73 -18.85
CA ARG A 366 -13.97 -40.37 -18.61
C ARG A 366 -14.96 -39.71 -17.68
N PRO A 367 -14.60 -39.38 -16.43
CA PRO A 367 -15.48 -38.61 -15.57
C PRO A 367 -15.84 -37.34 -16.35
N LYS A 368 -17.09 -37.16 -16.65
CA LYS A 368 -17.57 -35.95 -17.28
C LYS A 368 -17.27 -34.81 -16.31
N PRO A 369 -16.38 -33.88 -16.64
CA PRO A 369 -16.02 -32.83 -15.71
C PRO A 369 -17.25 -31.98 -15.42
N GLY A 370 -17.70 -32.05 -14.19
CA GLY A 370 -18.85 -31.31 -13.70
C GLY A 370 -18.46 -29.95 -13.17
N TYR A 371 -18.46 -28.93 -14.02
CA TYR A 371 -18.31 -27.57 -13.55
C TYR A 371 -19.66 -26.87 -13.48
N VAL A 372 -20.17 -26.65 -12.30
CA VAL A 372 -21.25 -25.71 -12.06
C VAL A 372 -20.64 -24.34 -11.75
N LEU A 373 -20.46 -23.52 -12.77
CA LEU A 373 -20.17 -22.12 -12.55
C LEU A 373 -21.41 -21.44 -12.00
N SER A 374 -21.34 -20.97 -10.76
CA SER A 374 -22.44 -20.18 -10.18
C SER A 374 -22.73 -18.95 -11.04
N ALA A 375 -23.97 -18.49 -11.06
CA ALA A 375 -24.36 -17.28 -11.79
C ALA A 375 -23.52 -16.05 -11.41
N ALA A 376 -23.04 -16.01 -10.17
CA ALA A 376 -22.14 -14.94 -9.68
C ALA A 376 -20.74 -15.01 -10.33
N VAL A 377 -20.19 -16.20 -10.57
CA VAL A 377 -18.91 -16.37 -11.27
C VAL A 377 -19.08 -16.06 -12.75
N LEU A 378 -20.18 -16.49 -13.36
CA LEU A 378 -20.50 -16.15 -14.75
C LEU A 378 -20.66 -14.64 -14.96
N ALA A 379 -21.30 -13.94 -14.02
CA ALA A 379 -21.45 -12.50 -14.06
C ALA A 379 -20.09 -11.74 -13.94
N ARG A 380 -19.13 -12.28 -13.20
CA ARG A 380 -17.79 -11.72 -13.07
C ARG A 380 -16.89 -11.99 -14.29
N LEU A 381 -17.09 -13.10 -14.97
CA LEU A 381 -16.34 -13.49 -16.18
C LEU A 381 -16.96 -12.96 -17.46
N ALA A 382 -18.17 -12.41 -17.40
CA ALA A 382 -18.84 -11.84 -18.56
C ALA A 382 -18.14 -10.53 -18.96
N PRO A 383 -17.64 -10.39 -20.19
CA PRO A 383 -17.25 -9.09 -20.70
C PRO A 383 -18.44 -8.15 -20.66
N PHE A 384 -18.19 -6.89 -20.31
CA PHE A 384 -19.21 -5.86 -20.16
C PHE A 384 -19.99 -5.65 -21.45
N GLY A 385 -21.14 -6.32 -21.59
CA GLY A 385 -22.06 -6.18 -22.73
C GLY A 385 -23.02 -7.36 -22.87
N ALA A 386 -24.24 -7.08 -23.34
CA ALA A 386 -25.29 -8.07 -23.50
C ALA A 386 -24.90 -9.25 -24.43
N ALA A 387 -24.10 -9.00 -25.46
CA ALA A 387 -23.60 -10.03 -26.37
C ALA A 387 -22.62 -11.01 -25.73
N GLY A 388 -21.72 -10.50 -24.87
CA GLY A 388 -20.78 -11.33 -24.11
C GLY A 388 -21.47 -12.17 -23.06
N GLN A 389 -22.48 -11.63 -22.40
CA GLN A 389 -23.31 -12.38 -21.46
C GLN A 389 -24.12 -13.50 -22.16
N ALA A 390 -24.63 -13.24 -23.35
CA ALA A 390 -25.34 -14.24 -24.14
C ALA A 390 -24.41 -15.37 -24.62
N ALA A 391 -23.18 -15.06 -25.00
CA ALA A 391 -22.19 -16.06 -25.42
C ALA A 391 -21.76 -16.96 -24.25
N ILE A 392 -21.58 -16.39 -23.04
CA ILE A 392 -21.24 -17.17 -21.83
C ILE A 392 -22.41 -18.03 -21.39
N ARG A 393 -23.65 -17.52 -21.42
CA ARG A 393 -24.84 -18.32 -21.15
C ARG A 393 -25.01 -19.48 -22.13
N LYS A 394 -24.68 -19.28 -23.39
CA LYS A 394 -24.71 -20.32 -24.43
C LYS A 394 -23.64 -21.39 -24.19
N ARG A 395 -22.42 -21.00 -23.78
CA ARG A 395 -21.37 -21.94 -23.38
C ARG A 395 -21.70 -22.68 -22.09
N GLY A 396 -22.25 -22.00 -21.09
CA GLY A 396 -22.69 -22.61 -19.84
C GLY A 396 -23.80 -23.65 -20.03
N ARG A 397 -24.70 -23.44 -21.00
CA ARG A 397 -25.72 -24.45 -21.39
C ARG A 397 -25.14 -25.65 -22.14
N ALA A 398 -24.07 -25.46 -22.94
CA ALA A 398 -23.41 -26.56 -23.64
C ALA A 398 -22.59 -27.48 -22.70
N THR A 399 -22.29 -27.02 -21.50
CA THR A 399 -21.62 -27.76 -20.43
C THR A 399 -22.60 -28.22 -19.35
N THR A 400 -23.85 -28.41 -19.68
CA THR A 400 -24.85 -28.92 -18.69
C THR A 400 -24.49 -30.33 -18.30
N LEU A 401 -24.11 -30.45 -17.13
CA LEU A 401 -23.88 -31.61 -16.34
C LEU A 401 -25.15 -32.19 -15.82
N VAL A 402 -25.29 -33.38 -16.11
CA VAL A 402 -26.19 -34.28 -15.38
C VAL A 402 -25.39 -34.85 -14.23
N ALA A 403 -25.91 -34.65 -13.06
CA ALA A 403 -25.44 -35.28 -11.83
C ALA A 403 -25.51 -36.82 -11.96
#